data_0410098c973a941d6c558cb6fbad98ee
#
_entry.id   0410098c973a941d6c558cb6fbad98ee
#
_cell.length_a   1.000
_cell.length_b   1.000
_cell.length_c   1.000
_cell.angle_alpha   90.00
_cell.angle_beta   90.00
_cell.angle_gamma   90.00
#
_symmetry.space_group_name_H-M   'P 1'
#
loop_
_entity.id
_entity.type
_entity.pdbx_description
1 polymer ?
#
loop_
_entity_poly.entity_id
_entity_poly.type
_entity_poly.pdbx_seq_one_letter_code
_entity_poly.pdbx_strand_id
1 'polypeptide(L)'
;MIASVRGVVLSAGLDSAVIDVGGVGLLLHTTAGTAATLHPGAEAALATTLVVREESLTLYGFADEDERAIFTQVQTVSGVGPRLALAMLAIHAPDGLRRAIGGGDLAALTKIPGIGKKGAERIVLELRDKVSVPSGTASADPRRPAPDKATAQVHDALVGLGWSSRQADDAVEAVRPEAGDGLEVSALLRAALQELGR
;
A
#
# COMPACT_ATOMS: atom_id res chain seq x y z
N MET A 1 -1.38 -15.18 8.84
CA MET A 1 -0.59 -14.03 8.39
C MET A 1 -0.44 -13.04 9.54
N ILE A 2 0.73 -12.41 9.73
CA ILE A 2 0.96 -11.42 10.79
C ILE A 2 0.81 -10.05 10.13
N ALA A 3 -0.29 -9.33 10.42
CA ALA A 3 -0.63 -8.06 9.79
C ALA A 3 -0.18 -6.84 10.60
N SER A 4 -0.02 -7.01 11.90
CA SER A 4 0.49 -5.96 12.79
C SER A 4 1.23 -6.59 13.97
N VAL A 5 2.19 -5.85 14.53
CA VAL A 5 2.91 -6.20 15.76
C VAL A 5 2.85 -5.01 16.70
N ARG A 6 2.46 -5.26 17.95
CA ARG A 6 2.50 -4.26 19.02
C ARG A 6 3.22 -4.83 20.24
N GLY A 7 4.13 -4.06 20.81
CA GLY A 7 4.87 -4.46 21.99
C GLY A 7 5.98 -3.49 22.34
N VAL A 8 6.85 -3.88 23.26
CA VAL A 8 7.99 -3.09 23.70
C VAL A 8 9.17 -3.28 22.75
N VAL A 9 9.77 -2.20 22.31
CA VAL A 9 10.99 -2.25 21.49
C VAL A 9 12.15 -2.72 22.37
N LEU A 10 12.70 -3.90 22.07
CA LEU A 10 13.88 -4.43 22.75
C LEU A 10 15.17 -3.84 22.16
N SER A 11 15.22 -3.70 20.85
CA SER A 11 16.34 -3.08 20.14
C SER A 11 15.88 -2.47 18.81
N ALA A 12 16.54 -1.41 18.36
CA ALA A 12 16.37 -0.82 17.05
C ALA A 12 17.75 -0.61 16.40
N GLY A 13 17.89 -1.13 15.17
CA GLY A 13 19.07 -0.96 14.32
C GLY A 13 18.81 0.08 13.23
N LEU A 14 19.61 0.03 12.15
CA LEU A 14 19.44 0.93 11.01
C LEU A 14 18.31 0.47 10.05
N ASP A 15 18.09 -0.84 9.98
CA ASP A 15 17.18 -1.50 9.01
C ASP A 15 16.35 -2.60 9.66
N SER A 16 16.35 -2.69 10.98
CA SER A 16 15.67 -3.74 11.72
C SER A 16 15.37 -3.32 13.16
N ALA A 17 14.37 -3.95 13.75
CA ALA A 17 14.04 -3.81 15.16
C ALA A 17 13.60 -5.14 15.74
N VAL A 18 13.73 -5.30 17.07
CA VAL A 18 13.14 -6.43 17.81
C VAL A 18 12.06 -5.88 18.73
N ILE A 19 10.85 -6.43 18.57
CA ILE A 19 9.68 -6.08 19.38
C ILE A 19 9.32 -7.26 20.26
N ASP A 20 9.19 -7.03 21.56
CA ASP A 20 8.68 -8.02 22.52
C ASP A 20 7.14 -8.07 22.43
N VAL A 21 6.64 -9.23 22.11
CA VAL A 21 5.21 -9.52 22.08
C VAL A 21 4.92 -10.66 23.06
N GLY A 22 4.57 -10.30 24.28
CA GLY A 22 4.23 -11.29 25.32
C GLY A 22 5.40 -12.21 25.72
N GLY A 23 6.63 -11.70 25.73
CA GLY A 23 7.84 -12.45 26.06
C GLY A 23 8.54 -13.10 24.85
N VAL A 24 8.02 -12.88 23.63
CA VAL A 24 8.63 -13.35 22.40
C VAL A 24 9.21 -12.16 21.63
N GLY A 25 10.54 -12.12 21.43
CA GLY A 25 11.21 -11.11 20.62
C GLY A 25 11.04 -11.40 19.14
N LEU A 26 10.26 -10.58 18.43
CA LEU A 26 10.10 -10.65 16.99
C LEU A 26 11.07 -9.71 16.29
N LEU A 27 11.93 -10.25 15.43
CA LEU A 27 12.80 -9.48 14.55
C LEU A 27 12.01 -9.02 13.32
N LEU A 28 11.97 -7.71 13.09
CA LEU A 28 11.36 -7.09 11.91
C LEU A 28 12.42 -6.38 11.10
N HIS A 29 12.44 -6.60 9.79
CA HIS A 29 13.16 -5.73 8.86
C HIS A 29 12.30 -4.52 8.50
N THR A 30 12.90 -3.34 8.48
CA THR A 30 12.15 -2.10 8.27
C THR A 30 12.99 -1.08 7.48
N THR A 31 12.37 0.04 7.08
CA THR A 31 13.12 1.16 6.51
C THR A 31 13.91 1.91 7.59
N ALA A 32 14.98 2.59 7.20
CA ALA A 32 15.73 3.43 8.13
C ALA A 32 14.86 4.55 8.75
N GLY A 33 13.88 5.04 7.98
CA GLY A 33 12.90 6.02 8.46
C GLY A 33 12.04 5.47 9.59
N THR A 34 11.45 4.29 9.39
CA THR A 34 10.66 3.61 10.42
C THR A 34 11.53 3.22 11.62
N ALA A 35 12.74 2.66 11.40
CA ALA A 35 13.67 2.31 12.48
C ALA A 35 14.03 3.50 13.37
N ALA A 36 14.22 4.68 12.79
CA ALA A 36 14.55 5.90 13.52
C ALA A 36 13.44 6.38 14.48
N THR A 37 12.21 5.95 14.27
CA THR A 37 11.08 6.27 15.18
C THR A 37 10.99 5.32 16.37
N LEU A 38 11.71 4.20 16.34
CA LEU A 38 11.64 3.16 17.36
C LEU A 38 12.68 3.39 18.44
N HIS A 39 12.24 3.43 19.70
CA HIS A 39 13.08 3.71 20.85
C HIS A 39 13.08 2.52 21.80
N PRO A 40 14.23 1.90 22.12
CA PRO A 40 14.30 0.81 23.08
C PRO A 40 13.64 1.15 24.41
N GLY A 41 12.82 0.23 24.91
CA GLY A 41 12.02 0.40 26.13
C GLY A 41 10.66 1.08 25.92
N ALA A 42 10.41 1.70 24.77
CA ALA A 42 9.10 2.28 24.44
C ALA A 42 8.17 1.25 23.79
N GLU A 43 6.85 1.43 23.94
CA GLU A 43 5.87 0.70 23.14
C GLU A 43 5.85 1.20 21.69
N ALA A 44 5.75 0.27 20.76
CA ALA A 44 5.54 0.55 19.35
C ALA A 44 4.47 -0.36 18.75
N ALA A 45 3.80 0.15 17.72
CA ALA A 45 2.90 -0.64 16.88
C ALA A 45 3.31 -0.43 15.42
N LEU A 46 3.55 -1.53 14.73
CA LEU A 46 3.98 -1.53 13.33
C LEU A 46 2.97 -2.33 12.49
N ALA A 47 2.65 -1.81 11.31
CA ALA A 47 2.02 -2.60 10.26
C ALA A 47 3.03 -3.62 9.73
N THR A 48 2.63 -4.87 9.47
CA THR A 48 3.61 -5.91 9.14
C THR A 48 3.19 -6.75 7.94
N THR A 49 4.20 -7.31 7.28
CA THR A 49 4.03 -8.33 6.24
C THR A 49 4.97 -9.50 6.53
N LEU A 50 4.41 -10.71 6.68
CA LEU A 50 5.19 -11.93 6.80
C LEU A 50 5.46 -12.51 5.40
N VAL A 51 6.73 -12.62 5.05
CA VAL A 51 7.18 -13.29 3.83
C VAL A 51 7.63 -14.70 4.20
N VAL A 52 6.92 -15.67 3.66
CA VAL A 52 7.19 -17.10 3.86
C VAL A 52 7.92 -17.64 2.64
N ARG A 53 9.05 -18.27 2.86
CA ARG A 53 9.82 -19.02 1.87
C ARG A 53 10.12 -20.41 2.38
N GLU A 54 10.59 -21.27 1.52
CA GLU A 54 10.88 -22.66 1.83
C GLU A 54 11.81 -22.83 3.05
N GLU A 55 12.81 -21.95 3.16
CA GLU A 55 13.84 -22.02 4.22
C GLU A 55 13.78 -20.84 5.21
N SER A 56 12.81 -19.94 5.10
CA SER A 56 12.77 -18.73 5.96
C SER A 56 11.39 -18.13 6.17
N LEU A 57 11.19 -17.62 7.36
CA LEU A 57 10.09 -16.73 7.74
C LEU A 57 10.69 -15.36 8.02
N THR A 58 10.35 -14.37 7.20
CA THR A 58 10.89 -13.01 7.36
C THR A 58 9.76 -12.03 7.60
N LEU A 59 9.81 -11.30 8.71
CA LEU A 59 8.82 -10.30 9.05
C LEU A 59 9.36 -8.91 8.66
N TYR A 60 8.54 -8.16 7.92
CA TYR A 60 8.79 -6.78 7.56
C TYR A 60 7.84 -5.87 8.34
N GLY A 61 8.36 -4.76 8.88
CA GLY A 61 7.60 -3.80 9.68
C GLY A 61 7.64 -2.41 9.07
N PHE A 62 6.52 -1.71 9.16
CA PHE A 62 6.28 -0.40 8.56
C PHE A 62 5.64 0.53 9.57
N ALA A 63 5.92 1.83 9.45
CA ALA A 63 5.36 2.84 10.34
C ALA A 63 3.83 2.87 10.28
N ASP A 64 3.27 2.64 9.10
CA ASP A 64 1.83 2.66 8.87
C ASP A 64 1.39 1.65 7.78
N GLU A 65 0.09 1.59 7.56
CA GLU A 65 -0.54 0.70 6.59
C GLU A 65 -0.26 1.13 5.15
N ASP A 66 -0.03 2.43 4.91
CA ASP A 66 0.25 2.96 3.59
C ASP A 66 1.63 2.51 3.09
N GLU A 67 2.65 2.58 3.97
CA GLU A 67 3.99 2.06 3.69
C GLU A 67 3.95 0.55 3.43
N ARG A 68 3.16 -0.21 4.21
CA ARG A 68 2.93 -1.64 4.03
C ARG A 68 2.23 -1.96 2.70
N ALA A 69 1.23 -1.18 2.33
CA ALA A 69 0.46 -1.38 1.11
C ALA A 69 1.34 -1.22 -0.14
N ILE A 70 2.12 -0.16 -0.21
CA ILE A 70 3.02 0.05 -1.36
C ILE A 70 4.15 -1.00 -1.40
N PHE A 71 4.68 -1.43 -0.24
CA PHE A 71 5.62 -2.55 -0.16
C PHE A 71 5.05 -3.82 -0.79
N THR A 72 3.82 -4.15 -0.49
CA THR A 72 3.14 -5.33 -1.05
C THR A 72 2.88 -5.14 -2.54
N GLN A 73 2.44 -3.96 -2.93
CA GLN A 73 2.08 -3.64 -4.30
C GLN A 73 3.27 -3.72 -5.26
N VAL A 74 4.43 -3.17 -4.91
CA VAL A 74 5.59 -3.20 -5.80
C VAL A 74 6.15 -4.62 -6.01
N GLN A 75 5.91 -5.53 -5.07
CA GLN A 75 6.31 -6.94 -5.19
C GLN A 75 5.46 -7.74 -6.18
N THR A 76 4.35 -7.19 -6.67
CA THR A 76 3.59 -7.82 -7.77
C THR A 76 4.33 -7.75 -9.10
N VAL A 77 5.34 -6.88 -9.20
CA VAL A 77 6.18 -6.75 -10.40
C VAL A 77 7.21 -7.86 -10.45
N SER A 78 7.29 -8.52 -11.60
CA SER A 78 8.30 -9.58 -11.81
C SER A 78 9.73 -9.05 -11.60
N GLY A 79 10.47 -9.74 -10.72
CA GLY A 79 11.84 -9.38 -10.35
C GLY A 79 11.96 -8.37 -9.20
N VAL A 80 10.85 -7.89 -8.63
CA VAL A 80 10.85 -7.07 -7.42
C VAL A 80 10.55 -7.95 -6.21
N GLY A 81 11.60 -8.31 -5.48
CA GLY A 81 11.46 -9.05 -4.22
C GLY A 81 11.40 -8.12 -3.00
N PRO A 82 11.17 -8.69 -1.80
CA PRO A 82 11.03 -7.92 -0.55
C PRO A 82 12.20 -6.98 -0.24
N ARG A 83 13.44 -7.42 -0.48
CA ARG A 83 14.63 -6.58 -0.27
C ARG A 83 14.65 -5.35 -1.17
N LEU A 84 14.27 -5.53 -2.44
CA LEU A 84 14.21 -4.43 -3.39
C LEU A 84 13.04 -3.50 -3.08
N ALA A 85 11.88 -4.04 -2.72
CA ALA A 85 10.73 -3.26 -2.27
C ALA A 85 11.06 -2.39 -1.04
N LEU A 86 11.80 -2.94 -0.07
CA LEU A 86 12.26 -2.19 1.10
C LEU A 86 13.25 -1.07 0.70
N ALA A 87 14.18 -1.35 -0.24
CA ALA A 87 15.10 -0.34 -0.77
C ALA A 87 14.36 0.79 -1.51
N MET A 88 13.28 0.48 -2.22
CA MET A 88 12.43 1.49 -2.86
C MET A 88 11.83 2.46 -1.83
N LEU A 89 11.30 1.93 -0.73
CA LEU A 89 10.73 2.70 0.38
C LEU A 89 11.78 3.43 1.21
N ALA A 90 13.01 2.94 1.26
CA ALA A 90 14.11 3.63 1.93
C ALA A 90 14.57 4.90 1.17
N ILE A 91 14.40 4.94 -0.15
CA ILE A 91 14.79 6.08 -1.01
C ILE A 91 13.61 7.04 -1.24
N HIS A 92 12.40 6.52 -1.36
CA HIS A 92 11.20 7.30 -1.63
C HIS A 92 10.11 6.99 -0.61
N ALA A 93 9.55 8.01 0.02
CA ALA A 93 8.29 7.85 0.77
C ALA A 93 7.18 7.32 -0.16
N PRO A 94 6.14 6.66 0.37
CA PRO A 94 5.06 6.07 -0.41
C PRO A 94 4.51 6.96 -1.52
N ASP A 95 4.18 8.21 -1.22
CA ASP A 95 3.68 9.17 -2.21
C ASP A 95 4.70 9.56 -3.28
N GLY A 96 5.97 9.65 -2.91
CA GLY A 96 7.06 9.92 -3.85
C GLY A 96 7.21 8.77 -4.85
N LEU A 97 7.11 7.55 -4.35
CA LEU A 97 7.20 6.34 -5.15
C LEU A 97 6.00 6.21 -6.11
N ARG A 98 4.77 6.46 -5.62
CA ARG A 98 3.57 6.49 -6.46
C ARG A 98 3.66 7.52 -7.57
N ARG A 99 4.11 8.74 -7.24
CA ARG A 99 4.32 9.79 -8.26
C ARG A 99 5.37 9.42 -9.30
N ALA A 100 6.49 8.83 -8.88
CA ALA A 100 7.53 8.39 -9.79
C ALA A 100 7.03 7.30 -10.75
N ILE A 101 6.27 6.33 -10.24
CA ILE A 101 5.68 5.24 -11.04
C ILE A 101 4.58 5.78 -11.96
N GLY A 102 3.60 6.51 -11.43
CA GLY A 102 2.47 7.06 -12.18
C GLY A 102 2.90 8.06 -13.24
N GLY A 103 3.91 8.88 -12.95
CA GLY A 103 4.51 9.85 -13.87
C GLY A 103 5.52 9.26 -14.85
N GLY A 104 5.92 7.98 -14.69
CA GLY A 104 6.94 7.35 -15.53
C GLY A 104 8.34 7.91 -15.34
N ASP A 105 8.67 8.41 -14.15
CA ASP A 105 9.98 9.00 -13.84
C ASP A 105 11.05 7.90 -13.66
N LEU A 106 11.58 7.44 -14.78
CA LEU A 106 12.64 6.43 -14.81
C LEU A 106 13.92 6.91 -14.10
N ALA A 107 14.20 8.23 -14.12
CA ALA A 107 15.38 8.78 -13.47
C ALA A 107 15.28 8.68 -11.94
N ALA A 108 14.11 8.94 -11.36
CA ALA A 108 13.87 8.74 -9.93
C ALA A 108 13.98 7.26 -9.55
N LEU A 109 13.38 6.36 -10.34
CA LEU A 109 13.39 4.92 -10.05
C LEU A 109 14.79 4.30 -10.17
N THR A 110 15.62 4.74 -11.11
CA THR A 110 16.98 4.22 -11.28
C THR A 110 17.96 4.70 -10.20
N LYS A 111 17.59 5.67 -9.36
CA LYS A 111 18.36 6.03 -8.17
C LYS A 111 18.30 4.96 -7.07
N ILE A 112 17.32 4.06 -7.15
CA ILE A 112 17.15 2.99 -6.18
C ILE A 112 18.18 1.89 -6.46
N PRO A 113 19.03 1.52 -5.48
CA PRO A 113 20.00 0.44 -5.65
C PRO A 113 19.30 -0.87 -6.08
N GLY A 114 19.80 -1.47 -7.15
CA GLY A 114 19.22 -2.70 -7.72
C GLY A 114 18.18 -2.47 -8.81
N ILE A 115 17.81 -1.23 -9.12
CA ILE A 115 16.91 -0.90 -10.22
C ILE A 115 17.70 -0.25 -11.37
N GLY A 116 17.92 -1.00 -12.45
CA GLY A 116 18.43 -0.45 -13.70
C GLY A 116 17.30 0.02 -14.61
N LYS A 117 17.67 0.60 -15.77
CA LYS A 117 16.73 1.14 -16.74
C LYS A 117 15.59 0.17 -17.11
N LYS A 118 15.92 -1.09 -17.46
CA LYS A 118 14.92 -2.12 -17.80
C LYS A 118 14.00 -2.46 -16.62
N GLY A 119 14.52 -2.45 -15.39
CA GLY A 119 13.72 -2.65 -14.18
C GLY A 119 12.75 -1.51 -13.95
N ALA A 120 13.21 -0.27 -14.09
CA ALA A 120 12.38 0.92 -13.95
C ALA A 120 11.26 0.95 -15.00
N GLU A 121 11.57 0.65 -16.28
CA GLU A 121 10.57 0.56 -17.36
C GLU A 121 9.50 -0.48 -17.04
N ARG A 122 9.90 -1.66 -16.54
CA ARG A 122 8.96 -2.73 -16.15
C ARG A 122 8.06 -2.30 -14.98
N ILE A 123 8.64 -1.69 -13.94
CA ILE A 123 7.88 -1.20 -12.78
C ILE A 123 6.82 -0.20 -13.23
N VAL A 124 7.17 0.75 -14.08
CA VAL A 124 6.22 1.72 -14.63
C VAL A 124 5.14 1.02 -15.46
N LEU A 125 5.52 0.10 -16.35
CA LEU A 125 4.57 -0.59 -17.22
C LEU A 125 3.53 -1.41 -16.41
N GLU A 126 3.98 -2.12 -15.37
CA GLU A 126 3.12 -3.03 -14.60
C GLU A 126 2.31 -2.33 -13.51
N LEU A 127 2.77 -1.16 -13.01
CA LEU A 127 2.14 -0.50 -11.86
C LEU A 127 1.52 0.86 -12.15
N ARG A 128 1.78 1.49 -13.29
CA ARG A 128 1.32 2.85 -13.58
C ARG A 128 -0.18 3.05 -13.33
N ASP A 129 -0.99 2.10 -13.78
CA ASP A 129 -2.45 2.17 -13.66
C ASP A 129 -2.97 1.58 -12.33
N LYS A 130 -2.08 1.00 -11.52
CA LYS A 130 -2.42 0.35 -10.25
C LYS A 130 -2.05 1.20 -9.03
N VAL A 131 -1.07 2.09 -9.17
CA VAL A 131 -0.68 3.01 -8.10
C VAL A 131 -1.64 4.20 -8.11
N SER A 132 -2.63 4.16 -7.23
CA SER A 132 -3.45 5.34 -6.93
C SER A 132 -2.54 6.39 -6.29
N VAL A 133 -2.31 7.50 -6.99
CA VAL A 133 -1.73 8.69 -6.34
C VAL A 133 -2.81 9.18 -5.39
N PRO A 134 -2.56 9.28 -4.06
CA PRO A 134 -3.49 9.94 -3.17
C PRO A 134 -3.73 11.33 -3.75
N SER A 135 -4.97 11.67 -4.02
CA SER A 135 -5.36 12.97 -4.57
C SER A 135 -5.22 14.07 -3.51
N GLY A 136 -3.98 14.31 -3.09
CA GLY A 136 -3.60 15.48 -2.34
C GLY A 136 -3.08 16.52 -3.30
N THR A 137 -3.96 17.34 -3.90
CA THR A 137 -3.74 18.42 -4.87
C THR A 137 -4.04 18.11 -6.35
N ALA A 138 -4.95 17.21 -6.66
CA ALA A 138 -5.70 17.41 -7.89
C ALA A 138 -6.65 18.59 -7.63
N SER A 139 -6.53 19.64 -8.40
CA SER A 139 -7.48 20.75 -8.44
C SER A 139 -8.88 20.14 -8.47
N ALA A 140 -9.58 20.21 -7.35
CA ALA A 140 -10.96 19.78 -7.29
C ALA A 140 -11.69 20.64 -8.32
N ASP A 141 -12.23 20.02 -9.36
CA ASP A 141 -13.28 20.65 -10.15
C ASP A 141 -14.39 20.98 -9.16
N PRO A 142 -14.68 22.27 -8.89
CA PRO A 142 -15.67 22.65 -7.87
C PRO A 142 -17.08 22.16 -8.18
N ARG A 143 -17.28 21.45 -9.26
CA ARG A 143 -18.55 20.89 -9.70
C ARG A 143 -18.73 19.38 -9.39
N ARG A 144 -17.71 18.69 -8.90
CA ARG A 144 -17.84 17.27 -8.52
C ARG A 144 -18.00 17.19 -6.99
N PRO A 145 -19.15 16.73 -6.46
CA PRO A 145 -19.30 16.48 -5.04
C PRO A 145 -18.23 15.52 -4.56
N ALA A 146 -17.64 15.78 -3.39
CA ALA A 146 -16.70 14.85 -2.77
C ALA A 146 -17.37 13.47 -2.66
N PRO A 147 -16.67 12.36 -2.98
CA PRO A 147 -17.27 11.04 -2.86
C PRO A 147 -17.68 10.83 -1.40
N ASP A 148 -18.92 10.41 -1.21
CA ASP A 148 -19.44 10.00 0.09
C ASP A 148 -18.58 8.86 0.64
N LYS A 149 -18.41 8.80 1.97
CA LYS A 149 -17.62 7.75 2.62
C LYS A 149 -18.04 6.34 2.19
N ALA A 150 -19.34 6.14 1.94
CA ALA A 150 -19.87 4.87 1.47
C ALA A 150 -19.38 4.53 0.06
N THR A 151 -19.37 5.49 -0.87
CA THR A 151 -18.88 5.29 -2.24
C THR A 151 -17.38 5.00 -2.29
N ALA A 152 -16.58 5.67 -1.47
CA ALA A 152 -15.15 5.38 -1.35
C ALA A 152 -14.88 3.97 -0.80
N GLN A 153 -15.62 3.54 0.22
CA GLN A 153 -15.50 2.18 0.76
C GLN A 153 -15.91 1.09 -0.24
N VAL A 154 -16.94 1.33 -1.05
CA VAL A 154 -17.36 0.40 -2.10
C VAL A 154 -16.33 0.33 -3.22
N HIS A 155 -15.78 1.46 -3.66
CA HIS A 155 -14.68 1.49 -4.62
C HIS A 155 -13.48 0.65 -4.14
N ASP A 156 -13.03 0.88 -2.90
CA ASP A 156 -11.89 0.14 -2.32
C ASP A 156 -12.17 -1.36 -2.19
N ALA A 157 -13.42 -1.72 -1.86
CA ALA A 157 -13.83 -3.12 -1.80
C ALA A 157 -13.80 -3.79 -3.17
N LEU A 158 -14.27 -3.12 -4.24
CA LEU A 158 -14.24 -3.62 -5.61
C LEU A 158 -12.80 -3.82 -6.11
N VAL A 159 -11.92 -2.85 -5.84
CA VAL A 159 -10.49 -2.96 -6.16
C VAL A 159 -9.86 -4.12 -5.40
N GLY A 160 -10.21 -4.29 -4.12
CA GLY A 160 -9.76 -5.42 -3.29
C GLY A 160 -10.24 -6.78 -3.79
N LEU A 161 -11.37 -6.83 -4.51
CA LEU A 161 -11.90 -8.03 -5.16
C LEU A 161 -11.26 -8.31 -6.53
N GLY A 162 -10.37 -7.43 -7.02
CA GLY A 162 -9.58 -7.63 -8.24
C GLY A 162 -10.05 -6.84 -9.46
N TRP A 163 -11.04 -5.97 -9.31
CA TRP A 163 -11.46 -5.06 -10.37
C TRP A 163 -10.48 -3.89 -10.52
N SER A 164 -10.32 -3.34 -11.72
CA SER A 164 -9.51 -2.14 -11.91
C SER A 164 -10.19 -0.92 -11.28
N SER A 165 -9.41 0.08 -10.84
CA SER A 165 -9.96 1.32 -10.25
C SER A 165 -10.99 1.98 -11.17
N ARG A 166 -10.74 1.97 -12.48
CA ARG A 166 -11.67 2.52 -13.47
C ARG A 166 -13.01 1.76 -13.52
N GLN A 167 -12.98 0.43 -13.51
CA GLN A 167 -14.20 -0.39 -13.46
C GLN A 167 -14.96 -0.19 -12.15
N ALA A 168 -14.23 -0.02 -11.03
CA ALA A 168 -14.84 0.29 -9.74
C ALA A 168 -15.49 1.67 -9.75
N ASP A 169 -14.83 2.69 -10.32
CA ASP A 169 -15.41 4.03 -10.49
C ASP A 169 -16.68 4.01 -11.34
N ASP A 170 -16.60 3.37 -12.51
CA ASP A 170 -17.73 3.26 -13.46
C ASP A 170 -18.93 2.55 -12.80
N ALA A 171 -18.69 1.47 -12.07
CA ALA A 171 -19.74 0.71 -11.38
C ALA A 171 -20.38 1.50 -10.24
N VAL A 172 -19.56 2.20 -9.43
CA VAL A 172 -20.07 3.05 -8.34
C VAL A 172 -20.88 4.21 -8.89
N GLU A 173 -20.45 4.83 -10.00
CA GLU A 173 -21.19 5.90 -10.66
C GLU A 173 -22.53 5.43 -11.26
N ALA A 174 -22.56 4.24 -11.84
CA ALA A 174 -23.78 3.65 -12.42
C ALA A 174 -24.88 3.38 -11.38
N VAL A 175 -24.50 2.95 -10.16
CA VAL A 175 -25.45 2.61 -9.10
C VAL A 175 -25.80 3.79 -8.18
N ARG A 176 -25.08 4.91 -8.27
CA ARG A 176 -25.28 6.11 -7.44
C ARG A 176 -26.67 6.76 -7.59
N PRO A 177 -27.26 6.86 -8.80
CA PRO A 177 -28.59 7.46 -8.97
C PRO A 177 -29.72 6.65 -8.32
N GLU A 178 -29.54 5.32 -8.19
CA GLU A 178 -30.53 4.42 -7.58
C GLU A 178 -30.42 4.37 -6.06
N ALA A 179 -29.27 4.79 -5.55
CA ALA A 179 -28.90 4.75 -4.16
C ALA A 179 -29.16 6.09 -3.48
N GLY A 180 -30.37 6.50 -3.22
CA GLY A 180 -30.68 7.75 -2.50
C GLY A 180 -29.80 7.96 -1.25
N ASP A 181 -29.68 9.21 -0.77
CA ASP A 181 -28.88 9.59 0.43
C ASP A 181 -29.24 8.68 1.63
N GLY A 182 -28.33 7.76 1.98
CA GLY A 182 -28.48 6.91 3.17
C GLY A 182 -28.40 5.41 2.94
N LEU A 183 -28.03 4.91 1.75
CA LEU A 183 -27.83 3.47 1.56
C LEU A 183 -26.63 2.93 2.33
N GLU A 184 -26.84 1.81 2.99
CA GLU A 184 -25.75 1.06 3.63
C GLU A 184 -24.71 0.61 2.60
N VAL A 185 -23.43 0.69 2.97
CA VAL A 185 -22.27 0.27 2.14
C VAL A 185 -22.49 -1.13 1.55
N SER A 186 -23.12 -2.04 2.31
CA SER A 186 -23.41 -3.41 1.88
C SER A 186 -24.40 -3.49 0.72
N ALA A 187 -25.41 -2.62 0.68
CA ALA A 187 -26.38 -2.56 -0.40
C ALA A 187 -25.76 -1.97 -1.66
N LEU A 188 -25.00 -0.89 -1.52
CA LEU A 188 -24.28 -0.25 -2.61
C LEU A 188 -23.26 -1.18 -3.26
N LEU A 189 -22.49 -1.91 -2.44
CA LEU A 189 -21.52 -2.90 -2.94
C LEU A 189 -22.20 -4.03 -3.73
N ARG A 190 -23.33 -4.52 -3.23
CA ARG A 190 -24.08 -5.57 -3.92
C ARG A 190 -24.61 -5.10 -5.28
N ALA A 191 -25.12 -3.89 -5.36
CA ALA A 191 -25.59 -3.29 -6.61
C ALA A 191 -24.44 -3.11 -7.61
N ALA A 192 -23.29 -2.59 -7.16
CA ALA A 192 -22.11 -2.41 -8.00
C ALA A 192 -21.54 -3.75 -8.52
N LEU A 193 -21.55 -4.81 -7.71
CA LEU A 193 -21.15 -6.15 -8.15
C LEU A 193 -22.12 -6.74 -9.18
N GLN A 194 -23.44 -6.46 -9.08
CA GLN A 194 -24.42 -6.88 -10.07
C GLN A 194 -24.22 -6.16 -11.41
N GLU A 195 -23.83 -4.90 -11.37
CA GLU A 195 -23.52 -4.13 -12.59
C GLU A 195 -22.27 -4.65 -13.29
N LEU A 196 -21.23 -4.98 -12.53
CA LEU A 196 -19.98 -5.56 -13.05
C LEU A 196 -20.10 -7.01 -13.54
N GLY A 197 -21.15 -7.72 -13.14
CA GLY A 197 -21.42 -9.10 -13.53
C GLY A 197 -22.32 -9.23 -14.77
N ARG A 198 -22.77 -8.13 -15.34
CA ARG A 198 -23.54 -8.09 -16.59
C ARG A 198 -22.64 -8.00 -17.80
#